data_5e230009b684039cd6703dc6decf1bce
#
_entry.id   5e230009b684039cd6703dc6decf1bce
#
_cell.length_a   1.000
_cell.length_b   1.000
_cell.length_c   1.000
_cell.angle_alpha   90.00
_cell.angle_beta   90.00
_cell.angle_gamma   90.00
#
_symmetry.space_group_name_H-M   'P 1'
#
loop_
_entity.id
_entity.type
_entity.pdbx_description
1 polymer ?
#
loop_
_entity_poly.entity_id
_entity_poly.type
_entity_poly.pdbx_seq_one_letter_code
_entity_poly.pdbx_strand_id
1 'polypeptide(L)'
;MPKINKLGVIGSPIDHSLSPFIHSRFARQANLNIDYRPYKVESDELDMFLKDFFADKNAIGLNVTLPLKKEAFNRCDSTSEEVSFIEASNTLIKKNRSLHGETTDSSGFISDLKDKNIEFSSKKVLIIGAGDATESILWGITKQKPKELFMINRTIEKAERLAKKYGEFADIHVVAKENNINVDIVINTSLYW
;
A
#
# COMPACT_ATOMS: atom_id res chain seq x y z
N MET A 1 34.57 9.22 3.52
CA MET A 1 33.78 7.96 3.43
C MET A 1 32.55 8.21 2.58
N PRO A 2 32.15 7.31 1.70
CA PRO A 2 30.92 7.48 0.94
C PRO A 2 29.72 7.60 1.90
N LYS A 3 28.77 8.48 1.58
CA LYS A 3 27.58 8.68 2.38
C LYS A 3 26.73 7.40 2.37
N ILE A 4 26.37 6.87 3.54
CA ILE A 4 25.46 5.73 3.68
C ILE A 4 24.06 6.30 3.95
N ASN A 5 23.12 6.05 3.07
CA ASN A 5 21.74 6.45 3.28
C ASN A 5 21.04 5.47 4.23
N LYS A 6 20.38 5.99 5.26
CA LYS A 6 19.66 5.21 6.25
C LYS A 6 18.19 5.10 5.85
N LEU A 7 17.72 3.87 5.77
CA LEU A 7 16.37 3.48 5.39
C LEU A 7 15.87 2.38 6.32
N GLY A 8 14.62 2.04 6.23
CA GLY A 8 14.09 0.90 6.96
C GLY A 8 12.64 0.59 6.66
N VAL A 9 12.13 -0.42 7.34
CA VAL A 9 10.70 -0.75 7.39
C VAL A 9 10.23 -0.75 8.83
N ILE A 10 9.07 -0.14 9.08
CA ILE A 10 8.42 -0.07 10.39
C ILE A 10 7.07 -0.79 10.37
N GLY A 11 6.74 -1.42 11.49
CA GLY A 11 5.48 -2.14 11.70
C GLY A 11 5.53 -3.06 12.91
N SER A 12 4.41 -3.73 13.22
CA SER A 12 4.35 -4.72 14.30
C SER A 12 3.30 -5.81 13.97
N PRO A 13 3.72 -7.10 13.85
CA PRO A 13 5.09 -7.63 13.92
C PRO A 13 5.92 -7.31 12.66
N ILE A 14 7.24 -7.28 12.75
CA ILE A 14 8.14 -6.94 11.63
C ILE A 14 9.29 -7.96 11.43
N ASP A 15 9.49 -8.86 12.37
CA ASP A 15 10.67 -9.77 12.42
C ASP A 15 10.81 -10.66 11.18
N HIS A 16 9.70 -10.99 10.52
CA HIS A 16 9.68 -11.85 9.33
C HIS A 16 9.71 -11.07 8.00
N SER A 17 9.94 -9.75 8.05
CA SER A 17 9.95 -8.91 6.86
C SER A 17 11.13 -9.26 5.94
N LEU A 18 10.82 -9.54 4.68
CA LEU A 18 11.82 -9.74 3.61
C LEU A 18 12.36 -8.42 3.04
N SER A 19 11.78 -7.28 3.41
CA SER A 19 12.18 -5.97 2.88
C SER A 19 13.67 -5.66 3.04
N PRO A 20 14.35 -5.95 4.17
CA PRO A 20 15.78 -5.70 4.29
C PRO A 20 16.61 -6.48 3.27
N PHE A 21 16.26 -7.74 3.02
CA PHE A 21 16.94 -8.58 2.04
C PHE A 21 16.71 -8.06 0.60
N ILE A 22 15.46 -7.72 0.25
CA ILE A 22 15.09 -7.26 -1.08
C ILE A 22 15.77 -5.90 -1.38
N HIS A 23 15.64 -4.93 -0.47
CA HIS A 23 16.22 -3.60 -0.66
C HIS A 23 17.76 -3.61 -0.69
N SER A 24 18.40 -4.50 0.06
CA SER A 24 19.87 -4.68 -0.03
C SER A 24 20.29 -5.18 -1.41
N ARG A 25 19.49 -6.03 -2.06
CA ARG A 25 19.78 -6.48 -3.43
C ARG A 25 19.54 -5.37 -4.46
N PHE A 26 18.43 -4.64 -4.34
CA PHE A 26 18.16 -3.49 -5.20
C PHE A 26 19.26 -2.43 -5.09
N ALA A 27 19.73 -2.15 -3.88
CA ALA A 27 20.81 -1.20 -3.68
C ALA A 27 22.11 -1.62 -4.37
N ARG A 28 22.48 -2.92 -4.32
CA ARG A 28 23.64 -3.44 -5.06
C ARG A 28 23.49 -3.26 -6.57
N GLN A 29 22.32 -3.60 -7.13
CA GLN A 29 22.05 -3.43 -8.56
C GLN A 29 22.11 -1.96 -9.00
N ALA A 30 21.65 -1.05 -8.14
CA ALA A 30 21.65 0.38 -8.40
C ALA A 30 22.97 1.09 -8.00
N ASN A 31 23.99 0.36 -7.50
CA ASN A 31 25.22 0.91 -6.96
C ASN A 31 25.00 1.96 -5.87
N LEU A 32 23.96 1.77 -5.03
CA LEU A 32 23.63 2.63 -3.91
C LEU A 32 24.18 2.08 -2.60
N ASN A 33 24.71 2.98 -1.76
CA ASN A 33 25.17 2.61 -0.42
C ASN A 33 24.06 2.93 0.59
N ILE A 34 23.39 1.88 1.08
CA ILE A 34 22.26 2.00 2.03
C ILE A 34 22.51 1.14 3.27
N ASP A 35 21.96 1.59 4.41
CA ASP A 35 21.69 0.80 5.62
C ASP A 35 20.18 0.68 5.76
N TYR A 36 19.64 -0.49 5.40
CA TYR A 36 18.20 -0.76 5.46
C TYR A 36 17.89 -1.79 6.57
N ARG A 37 17.10 -1.40 7.57
CA ARG A 37 16.80 -2.25 8.73
C ARG A 37 15.30 -2.36 9.01
N PRO A 38 14.85 -3.48 9.62
CA PRO A 38 13.53 -3.57 10.20
C PRO A 38 13.53 -2.90 11.58
N TYR A 39 12.43 -2.22 11.91
CA TYR A 39 12.20 -1.63 13.23
C TYR A 39 10.81 -2.01 13.70
N LYS A 40 10.72 -2.68 14.85
CA LYS A 40 9.45 -2.91 15.49
C LYS A 40 9.02 -1.61 16.16
N VAL A 41 7.84 -1.12 15.77
CA VAL A 41 7.26 0.14 16.26
C VAL A 41 5.78 -0.11 16.49
N GLU A 42 5.31 0.16 17.70
CA GLU A 42 3.89 0.16 18.03
C GLU A 42 3.28 1.54 17.74
N SER A 43 1.93 1.62 17.65
CA SER A 43 1.23 2.85 17.26
C SER A 43 1.51 4.05 18.19
N ASP A 44 1.64 3.80 19.49
CA ASP A 44 1.92 4.81 20.50
C ASP A 44 3.38 5.28 20.51
N GLU A 45 4.29 4.53 19.91
CA GLU A 45 5.72 4.84 19.81
C GLU A 45 6.07 5.62 18.53
N LEU A 46 5.16 5.67 17.55
CA LEU A 46 5.44 6.15 16.18
C LEU A 46 6.01 7.58 16.15
N ASP A 47 5.43 8.49 16.90
CA ASP A 47 5.86 9.91 16.90
C ASP A 47 7.30 10.09 17.38
N MET A 48 7.64 9.41 18.48
CA MET A 48 8.98 9.46 19.04
C MET A 48 9.97 8.77 18.10
N PHE A 49 9.61 7.61 17.56
CA PHE A 49 10.46 6.89 16.61
C PHE A 49 10.76 7.73 15.36
N LEU A 50 9.76 8.35 14.72
CA LEU A 50 9.94 9.16 13.52
C LEU A 50 10.85 10.37 13.81
N LYS A 51 10.64 11.03 14.93
CA LYS A 51 11.49 12.15 15.37
C LYS A 51 12.95 11.73 15.50
N ASP A 52 13.22 10.63 16.20
CA ASP A 52 14.59 10.14 16.45
C ASP A 52 15.23 9.60 15.18
N PHE A 53 14.48 8.84 14.38
CA PHE A 53 14.98 8.30 13.11
C PHE A 53 15.40 9.40 12.13
N PHE A 54 14.53 10.40 11.93
CA PHE A 54 14.78 11.49 10.99
C PHE A 54 15.67 12.63 11.55
N ALA A 55 16.05 12.58 12.82
CA ALA A 55 17.13 13.43 13.36
C ALA A 55 18.49 13.09 12.74
N ASP A 56 18.69 11.83 12.34
CA ASP A 56 19.87 11.43 11.59
C ASP A 56 19.89 12.08 10.20
N LYS A 57 20.96 12.80 9.88
CA LYS A 57 21.14 13.45 8.57
C LYS A 57 21.20 12.48 7.39
N ASN A 58 21.53 11.23 7.65
CA ASN A 58 21.58 10.19 6.64
C ASN A 58 20.24 9.47 6.44
N ALA A 59 19.27 9.65 7.33
CA ALA A 59 17.92 9.10 7.19
C ALA A 59 17.19 9.80 6.05
N ILE A 60 16.74 9.00 5.05
CA ILE A 60 16.09 9.52 3.86
C ILE A 60 14.66 9.01 3.67
N GLY A 61 14.29 7.89 4.27
CA GLY A 61 12.93 7.35 4.16
C GLY A 61 12.72 6.06 4.93
N LEU A 62 11.43 5.69 5.04
CA LEU A 62 10.96 4.46 5.68
C LEU A 62 9.84 3.84 4.84
N ASN A 63 9.83 2.53 4.73
CA ASN A 63 8.62 1.81 4.39
C ASN A 63 7.78 1.58 5.64
N VAL A 64 6.48 1.54 5.46
CA VAL A 64 5.50 1.36 6.54
C VAL A 64 4.59 0.19 6.23
N THR A 65 4.45 -0.73 7.17
CA THR A 65 3.49 -1.84 7.06
C THR A 65 2.50 -1.82 8.22
N LEU A 66 1.65 -2.83 8.30
CA LEU A 66 0.65 -2.97 9.35
C LEU A 66 1.25 -2.87 10.75
N PRO A 67 0.54 -2.24 11.71
CA PRO A 67 -0.75 -1.54 11.56
C PRO A 67 -0.61 -0.06 11.22
N LEU A 68 0.59 0.46 10.94
CA LEU A 68 0.97 1.87 11.03
C LEU A 68 0.65 2.74 9.80
N LYS A 69 0.11 2.18 8.70
CA LYS A 69 -0.05 2.92 7.42
C LYS A 69 -0.94 4.16 7.55
N LYS A 70 -2.02 4.09 8.36
CA LYS A 70 -2.94 5.23 8.59
C LYS A 70 -2.33 6.27 9.51
N GLU A 71 -1.68 5.83 10.58
CA GLU A 71 -0.97 6.73 11.48
C GLU A 71 0.17 7.44 10.77
N ALA A 72 0.89 6.74 9.90
CA ALA A 72 1.96 7.33 9.09
C ALA A 72 1.43 8.43 8.14
N PHE A 73 0.28 8.21 7.49
CA PHE A 73 -0.40 9.23 6.71
C PHE A 73 -0.66 10.50 7.53
N ASN A 74 -1.18 10.36 8.76
CA ASN A 74 -1.49 11.50 9.64
C ASN A 74 -0.26 12.29 10.09
N ARG A 75 0.97 11.78 9.89
CA ARG A 75 2.25 12.46 10.23
C ARG A 75 2.94 13.06 9.02
N CYS A 76 2.35 12.95 7.84
CA CYS A 76 2.92 13.54 6.63
C CYS A 76 2.57 15.03 6.53
N ASP A 77 3.57 15.85 6.17
CA ASP A 77 3.36 17.26 5.82
C ASP A 77 2.76 17.43 4.42
N SER A 78 2.99 16.45 3.56
CA SER A 78 2.45 16.38 2.20
C SER A 78 2.31 14.93 1.74
N THR A 79 1.41 14.67 0.80
CA THR A 79 1.15 13.33 0.28
C THR A 79 0.88 13.36 -1.22
N SER A 80 0.98 12.20 -1.88
CA SER A 80 0.45 12.03 -3.24
C SER A 80 -1.09 12.04 -3.25
N GLU A 81 -1.67 12.19 -4.45
CA GLU A 81 -3.12 12.15 -4.64
C GLU A 81 -3.72 10.83 -4.13
N GLU A 82 -3.09 9.71 -4.48
CA GLU A 82 -3.51 8.39 -4.03
C GLU A 82 -3.50 8.28 -2.50
N VAL A 83 -2.41 8.67 -1.85
CA VAL A 83 -2.28 8.62 -0.38
C VAL A 83 -3.31 9.53 0.29
N SER A 84 -3.56 10.73 -0.26
CA SER A 84 -4.60 11.64 0.25
C SER A 84 -5.99 11.02 0.16
N PHE A 85 -6.26 10.26 -0.90
CA PHE A 85 -7.56 9.61 -1.11
C PHE A 85 -7.75 8.37 -0.24
N ILE A 86 -6.74 7.48 -0.17
CA ILE A 86 -6.85 6.24 0.62
C ILE A 86 -6.61 6.47 2.12
N GLU A 87 -6.01 7.61 2.51
CA GLU A 87 -5.66 7.96 3.89
C GLU A 87 -4.70 6.94 4.55
N ALA A 88 -3.78 6.41 3.75
CA ALA A 88 -2.77 5.46 4.20
C ALA A 88 -1.48 5.61 3.40
N SER A 89 -0.32 5.58 4.08
CA SER A 89 1.00 5.66 3.45
C SER A 89 1.82 4.41 3.77
N ASN A 90 2.40 3.79 2.75
CA ASN A 90 3.36 2.69 2.94
C ASN A 90 4.81 3.13 2.78
N THR A 91 5.04 4.39 2.42
CA THR A 91 6.38 4.93 2.16
C THR A 91 6.46 6.37 2.66
N LEU A 92 7.40 6.65 3.55
CA LEU A 92 7.71 7.97 4.08
C LEU A 92 9.03 8.45 3.51
N ILE A 93 9.06 9.64 2.92
CA ILE A 93 10.22 10.23 2.27
C ILE A 93 10.55 11.55 2.96
N LYS A 94 11.79 11.70 3.44
CA LYS A 94 12.26 12.97 3.98
C LYS A 94 12.59 13.94 2.85
N LYS A 95 11.84 15.03 2.75
CA LYS A 95 12.07 16.14 1.82
C LYS A 95 12.49 17.39 2.60
N ASN A 96 13.79 17.63 2.71
CA ASN A 96 14.35 18.71 3.54
C ASN A 96 13.95 18.55 5.03
N ARG A 97 13.02 19.41 5.51
CA ARG A 97 12.50 19.38 6.89
C ARG A 97 11.10 18.81 6.98
N SER A 98 10.52 18.39 5.87
CA SER A 98 9.15 17.85 5.77
C SER A 98 9.16 16.36 5.50
N LEU A 99 8.09 15.69 5.88
CA LEU A 99 7.82 14.29 5.63
C LEU A 99 6.75 14.15 4.55
N HIS A 100 7.10 13.47 3.46
CA HIS A 100 6.18 13.20 2.37
C HIS A 100 5.73 11.76 2.37
N GLY A 101 4.41 11.53 2.29
CA GLY A 101 3.80 10.22 2.23
C GLY A 101 3.51 9.77 0.80
N GLU A 102 3.94 8.55 0.48
CA GLU A 102 3.67 7.85 -0.77
C GLU A 102 3.07 6.48 -0.51
N THR A 103 2.50 5.89 -1.56
CA THR A 103 2.14 4.46 -1.58
C THR A 103 2.61 3.82 -2.88
N THR A 104 3.09 2.59 -2.78
CA THR A 104 3.58 1.78 -3.90
C THR A 104 2.78 0.49 -4.08
N ASP A 105 1.78 0.24 -3.24
CA ASP A 105 1.02 -1.02 -3.27
C ASP A 105 0.23 -1.16 -4.57
N SER A 106 -0.51 -0.13 -4.92
CA SER A 106 -1.34 -0.08 -6.11
C SER A 106 -0.51 -0.15 -7.39
N SER A 107 0.50 0.71 -7.51
CA SER A 107 1.37 0.76 -8.69
C SER A 107 2.17 -0.53 -8.86
N GLY A 108 2.66 -1.11 -7.77
CA GLY A 108 3.37 -2.39 -7.76
C GLY A 108 2.47 -3.54 -8.22
N PHE A 109 1.25 -3.62 -7.71
CA PHE A 109 0.26 -4.62 -8.10
C PHE A 109 -0.08 -4.53 -9.60
N ILE A 110 -0.36 -3.33 -10.11
CA ILE A 110 -0.67 -3.13 -11.53
C ILE A 110 0.53 -3.44 -12.42
N SER A 111 1.74 -3.06 -11.99
CA SER A 111 2.97 -3.35 -12.76
C SER A 111 3.21 -4.86 -12.88
N ASP A 112 3.09 -5.61 -11.77
CA ASP A 112 3.28 -7.06 -11.77
C ASP A 112 2.27 -7.79 -12.69
N LEU A 113 1.03 -7.32 -12.74
CA LEU A 113 0.01 -7.88 -13.63
C LEU A 113 0.28 -7.55 -15.10
N LYS A 114 0.73 -6.33 -15.41
CA LYS A 114 1.13 -5.96 -16.78
C LYS A 114 2.27 -6.82 -17.29
N ASP A 115 3.27 -7.11 -16.47
CA ASP A 115 4.39 -7.99 -16.82
C ASP A 115 3.94 -9.42 -17.12
N LYS A 116 2.77 -9.81 -16.61
CA LYS A 116 2.09 -11.09 -16.88
C LYS A 116 1.05 -11.01 -18.00
N ASN A 117 0.94 -9.89 -18.71
CA ASN A 117 -0.06 -9.62 -19.74
C ASN A 117 -1.51 -9.71 -19.22
N ILE A 118 -1.75 -9.35 -17.96
CA ILE A 118 -3.08 -9.27 -17.36
C ILE A 118 -3.50 -7.80 -17.33
N GLU A 119 -4.58 -7.48 -18.05
CA GLU A 119 -5.14 -6.15 -18.15
C GLU A 119 -6.58 -6.12 -17.62
N PHE A 120 -6.96 -5.01 -17.01
CA PHE A 120 -8.30 -4.81 -16.45
C PHE A 120 -9.26 -4.12 -17.42
N SER A 121 -8.75 -3.44 -18.43
CA SER A 121 -9.57 -2.70 -19.39
C SER A 121 -10.63 -3.60 -20.03
N SER A 122 -11.89 -3.15 -19.98
CA SER A 122 -13.05 -3.90 -20.49
C SER A 122 -13.33 -5.25 -19.83
N LYS A 123 -12.70 -5.57 -18.69
CA LYS A 123 -12.89 -6.81 -17.95
C LYS A 123 -13.89 -6.64 -16.81
N LYS A 124 -14.59 -7.71 -16.51
CA LYS A 124 -15.38 -7.87 -15.28
C LYS A 124 -14.49 -8.44 -14.20
N VAL A 125 -14.38 -7.74 -13.09
CA VAL A 125 -13.45 -8.07 -12.01
C VAL A 125 -14.21 -8.31 -10.72
N LEU A 126 -13.94 -9.43 -10.06
CA LEU A 126 -14.43 -9.73 -8.72
C LEU A 126 -13.30 -9.54 -7.71
N ILE A 127 -13.55 -8.75 -6.69
CA ILE A 127 -12.66 -8.57 -5.54
C ILE A 127 -13.26 -9.26 -4.34
N ILE A 128 -12.49 -10.14 -3.74
CA ILE A 128 -12.86 -10.88 -2.54
C ILE A 128 -12.10 -10.29 -1.36
N GLY A 129 -12.83 -9.61 -0.47
CA GLY A 129 -12.30 -8.84 0.64
C GLY A 129 -12.57 -7.35 0.50
N ALA A 130 -12.66 -6.65 1.64
CA ALA A 130 -12.84 -5.20 1.74
C ALA A 130 -12.04 -4.63 2.94
N GLY A 131 -10.81 -5.13 3.09
CA GLY A 131 -9.87 -4.68 4.11
C GLY A 131 -8.82 -3.73 3.55
N ASP A 132 -7.79 -3.45 4.37
CA ASP A 132 -6.70 -2.53 4.01
C ASP A 132 -5.93 -3.00 2.75
N ALA A 133 -5.77 -4.32 2.54
CA ALA A 133 -5.16 -4.85 1.33
C ALA A 133 -5.99 -4.52 0.07
N THR A 134 -7.33 -4.61 0.16
CA THR A 134 -8.22 -4.19 -0.93
C THR A 134 -8.07 -2.70 -1.21
N GLU A 135 -8.17 -1.88 -0.17
CA GLU A 135 -8.09 -0.43 -0.29
C GLU A 135 -6.74 0.01 -0.89
N SER A 136 -5.64 -0.68 -0.54
CA SER A 136 -4.30 -0.41 -1.07
C SER A 136 -4.14 -0.63 -2.58
N ILE A 137 -4.95 -1.50 -3.21
CA ILE A 137 -4.83 -1.80 -4.65
C ILE A 137 -5.99 -1.27 -5.49
N LEU A 138 -7.13 -0.95 -4.85
CA LEU A 138 -8.38 -0.58 -5.53
C LEU A 138 -8.22 0.70 -6.36
N TRP A 139 -7.42 1.66 -5.87
CA TRP A 139 -7.09 2.88 -6.63
C TRP A 139 -6.49 2.56 -8.00
N GLY A 140 -5.45 1.72 -8.05
CA GLY A 140 -4.82 1.32 -9.31
C GLY A 140 -5.76 0.55 -10.23
N ILE A 141 -6.60 -0.33 -9.68
CA ILE A 141 -7.58 -1.09 -10.45
C ILE A 141 -8.60 -0.14 -11.10
N THR A 142 -9.15 0.82 -10.36
CA THR A 142 -10.13 1.78 -10.92
C THR A 142 -9.54 2.65 -12.03
N LYS A 143 -8.28 3.06 -11.91
CA LYS A 143 -7.55 3.81 -12.96
C LYS A 143 -7.33 2.99 -14.25
N GLN A 144 -7.39 1.66 -14.20
CA GLN A 144 -7.33 0.79 -15.39
C GLN A 144 -8.67 0.67 -16.13
N LYS A 145 -9.74 1.30 -15.64
CA LYS A 145 -11.07 1.36 -16.27
C LYS A 145 -11.65 -0.04 -16.57
N PRO A 146 -11.80 -0.92 -15.57
CA PRO A 146 -12.50 -2.18 -15.75
C PRO A 146 -13.94 -1.92 -16.23
N LYS A 147 -14.53 -2.91 -16.89
CA LYS A 147 -15.92 -2.82 -17.37
C LYS A 147 -16.91 -2.78 -16.21
N GLU A 148 -16.71 -3.68 -15.25
CA GLU A 148 -17.54 -3.80 -14.04
C GLU A 148 -16.64 -4.28 -12.91
N LEU A 149 -16.87 -3.76 -11.71
CA LEU A 149 -16.25 -4.23 -10.48
C LEU A 149 -17.30 -4.84 -9.56
N PHE A 150 -17.05 -6.06 -9.11
CA PHE A 150 -17.85 -6.73 -8.10
C PHE A 150 -17.02 -6.88 -6.83
N MET A 151 -17.67 -6.76 -5.68
CA MET A 151 -16.99 -6.93 -4.39
C MET A 151 -17.80 -7.84 -3.48
N ILE A 152 -17.13 -8.84 -2.91
CA ILE A 152 -17.66 -9.72 -1.87
C ILE A 152 -16.85 -9.53 -0.60
N ASN A 153 -17.52 -9.36 0.52
CA ASN A 153 -16.87 -9.36 1.83
C ASN A 153 -17.77 -9.97 2.90
N ARG A 154 -17.18 -10.65 3.89
CA ARG A 154 -17.91 -11.21 5.03
C ARG A 154 -18.73 -10.15 5.78
N THR A 155 -18.16 -8.97 5.96
CA THR A 155 -18.84 -7.80 6.54
C THR A 155 -19.26 -6.89 5.39
N ILE A 156 -20.52 -6.94 5.02
CA ILE A 156 -21.10 -6.25 3.84
C ILE A 156 -20.86 -4.73 3.92
N GLU A 157 -21.01 -4.14 5.09
CA GLU A 157 -20.86 -2.70 5.32
C GLU A 157 -19.44 -2.18 4.96
N LYS A 158 -18.41 -3.03 5.08
CA LYS A 158 -17.05 -2.66 4.64
C LYS A 158 -16.95 -2.56 3.12
N ALA A 159 -17.59 -3.48 2.40
CA ALA A 159 -17.63 -3.45 0.94
C ALA A 159 -18.45 -2.25 0.44
N GLU A 160 -19.61 -1.98 1.05
CA GLU A 160 -20.44 -0.83 0.72
C GLU A 160 -19.73 0.51 0.97
N ARG A 161 -18.96 0.60 2.07
CA ARG A 161 -18.13 1.78 2.35
C ARG A 161 -17.11 2.03 1.25
N LEU A 162 -16.41 0.98 0.79
CA LEU A 162 -15.44 1.10 -0.30
C LEU A 162 -16.15 1.42 -1.63
N ALA A 163 -17.24 0.75 -1.95
CA ALA A 163 -18.03 1.05 -3.15
C ALA A 163 -18.49 2.51 -3.18
N LYS A 164 -18.96 3.04 -2.06
CA LYS A 164 -19.33 4.45 -1.93
C LYS A 164 -18.13 5.39 -2.08
N LYS A 165 -16.99 5.08 -1.43
CA LYS A 165 -15.77 5.89 -1.48
C LYS A 165 -15.22 6.02 -2.90
N TYR A 166 -15.29 4.93 -3.68
CA TYR A 166 -14.76 4.87 -5.05
C TYR A 166 -15.80 5.15 -6.14
N GLY A 167 -17.04 5.50 -5.78
CA GLY A 167 -18.17 5.67 -6.72
C GLY A 167 -17.97 6.71 -7.82
N GLU A 168 -17.07 7.69 -7.62
CA GLU A 168 -16.69 8.65 -8.67
C GLU A 168 -15.70 8.07 -9.71
N PHE A 169 -15.01 6.98 -9.38
CA PHE A 169 -13.99 6.37 -10.23
C PHE A 169 -14.46 5.10 -10.92
N ALA A 170 -15.36 4.35 -10.30
CA ALA A 170 -15.86 3.09 -10.82
C ALA A 170 -17.19 2.70 -10.17
N ASP A 171 -18.07 2.06 -10.96
CA ASP A 171 -19.28 1.43 -10.44
C ASP A 171 -18.92 0.08 -9.81
N ILE A 172 -19.04 -0.01 -8.49
CA ILE A 172 -18.67 -1.19 -7.70
C ILE A 172 -19.94 -1.82 -7.14
N HIS A 173 -20.27 -2.99 -7.65
CA HIS A 173 -21.43 -3.77 -7.22
C HIS A 173 -21.05 -4.65 -6.02
N VAL A 174 -21.59 -4.36 -4.85
CA VAL A 174 -21.48 -5.24 -3.69
C VAL A 174 -22.44 -6.41 -3.85
N VAL A 175 -21.93 -7.63 -3.77
CA VAL A 175 -22.68 -8.85 -4.06
C VAL A 175 -22.58 -9.87 -2.94
N ALA A 176 -23.62 -10.66 -2.76
CA ALA A 176 -23.63 -11.77 -1.82
C ALA A 176 -22.84 -12.97 -2.38
N LYS A 177 -22.32 -13.82 -1.48
CA LYS A 177 -21.51 -14.99 -1.84
C LYS A 177 -22.27 -16.00 -2.73
N GLU A 178 -23.57 -16.08 -2.58
CA GLU A 178 -24.45 -17.01 -3.31
C GLU A 178 -24.75 -16.57 -4.75
N ASN A 179 -24.37 -15.36 -5.11
CA ASN A 179 -24.63 -14.86 -6.46
C ASN A 179 -23.70 -15.55 -7.47
N ASN A 180 -24.32 -16.11 -8.50
CA ASN A 180 -23.57 -16.64 -9.65
C ASN A 180 -23.19 -15.47 -10.59
N ILE A 181 -21.91 -15.06 -10.55
CA ILE A 181 -21.40 -13.91 -11.30
C ILE A 181 -20.37 -14.43 -12.29
N ASN A 182 -20.56 -14.10 -13.56
CA ASN A 182 -19.56 -14.39 -14.59
C ASN A 182 -18.55 -13.25 -14.63
N VAL A 183 -17.29 -13.53 -14.30
CA VAL A 183 -16.20 -12.56 -14.26
C VAL A 183 -14.96 -13.07 -15.00
N ASP A 184 -14.16 -12.15 -15.50
CA ASP A 184 -12.91 -12.46 -16.21
C ASP A 184 -11.72 -12.61 -15.24
N ILE A 185 -11.74 -11.85 -14.14
CA ILE A 185 -10.62 -11.78 -13.18
C ILE A 185 -11.19 -11.88 -11.76
N VAL A 186 -10.55 -12.69 -10.93
CA VAL A 186 -10.81 -12.77 -9.49
C VAL A 186 -9.56 -12.35 -8.72
N ILE A 187 -9.72 -11.41 -7.79
CA ILE A 187 -8.66 -10.94 -6.90
C ILE A 187 -9.07 -11.28 -5.46
N ASN A 188 -8.30 -12.13 -4.80
CA ASN A 188 -8.52 -12.45 -3.40
C ASN A 188 -7.55 -11.66 -2.51
N THR A 189 -8.10 -10.79 -1.68
CA THR A 189 -7.38 -9.99 -0.67
C THR A 189 -7.73 -10.40 0.75
N SER A 190 -8.51 -11.48 0.92
CA SER A 190 -8.88 -12.02 2.24
C SER A 190 -7.86 -13.04 2.72
N LEU A 191 -7.69 -13.13 4.05
CA LEU A 191 -6.86 -14.17 4.68
C LEU A 191 -7.53 -15.54 4.74
N TYR A 192 -8.85 -15.59 4.59
CA TYR A 192 -9.66 -16.82 4.74
C TYR A 192 -10.72 -16.90 3.63
N TRP A 193 -10.65 -17.96 2.90
CA TRP A 193 -11.71 -18.48 2.01
C TRP A 193 -11.90 -19.95 2.27
#